data_6ad34fc5ff13cd14d14622156feb79d3
#
_entry.id   6ad34fc5ff13cd14d14622156feb79d3
#
_cell.length_a   1.000
_cell.length_b   1.000
_cell.length_c   1.000
_cell.angle_alpha   90.00
_cell.angle_beta   90.00
_cell.angle_gamma   90.00
#
_symmetry.space_group_name_H-M   'P 1'
#
loop_
_entity.id
_entity.type
_entity.pdbx_description
1 polymer ?
#
loop_
_entity_poly.entity_id
_entity_poly.type
_entity_poly.pdbx_seq_one_letter_code
_entity_poly.pdbx_strand_id
1 'polypeptide(L)'
;MNLHRKTLVLLHGHGIDDTIWDSLDAAINDTHTVVRPNISLFTSCQTVEEYADELHRFLTNANIQKCTLIGHSMGGYISLAFAEKYMDMLEGFGLFHSTAYADDDAKKHQRGQMIELLRTYGTESFVKSTAANLFGDRYKELYPERIKEHIAHFGKLPAEALIAGITAMRNRPDRTAVLASLPFPVLFIIGMQDKLIPFESVIELAEFPKKSYPLIFAEAGHMGMVERPDATARMINWYMSKI
;
A
#
# COMPACT_ATOMS: atom_id res chain seq x y z
N MET A 1 -10.18 31.89 -9.62
CA MET A 1 -9.13 31.39 -8.74
C MET A 1 -8.75 30.01 -9.23
N ASN A 2 -7.56 29.84 -9.79
CA ASN A 2 -7.02 28.50 -10.08
C ASN A 2 -6.75 27.84 -8.71
N LEU A 3 -7.68 27.06 -8.22
CA LEU A 3 -7.41 26.16 -7.10
C LEU A 3 -6.33 25.19 -7.58
N HIS A 4 -5.11 25.35 -7.10
CA HIS A 4 -4.06 24.36 -7.31
C HIS A 4 -4.59 23.01 -6.81
N ARG A 5 -4.86 22.08 -7.73
CA ARG A 5 -5.24 20.73 -7.36
C ARG A 5 -4.09 20.10 -6.58
N LYS A 6 -4.37 19.62 -5.37
CA LYS A 6 -3.37 18.87 -4.58
C LYS A 6 -3.03 17.56 -5.30
N THR A 7 -1.79 17.15 -5.22
CA THR A 7 -1.34 15.88 -5.79
C THR A 7 -1.50 14.77 -4.75
N LEU A 8 -2.24 13.73 -5.13
CA LEU A 8 -2.40 12.49 -4.37
C LEU A 8 -1.62 11.38 -5.07
N VAL A 9 -0.66 10.78 -4.36
CA VAL A 9 0.08 9.61 -4.82
C VAL A 9 -0.47 8.38 -4.12
N LEU A 10 -0.98 7.42 -4.90
CA LEU A 10 -1.48 6.13 -4.43
C LEU A 10 -0.47 5.03 -4.80
N LEU A 11 0.21 4.49 -3.80
CA LEU A 11 1.25 3.49 -4.00
C LEU A 11 0.71 2.10 -3.66
N HIS A 12 0.67 1.21 -4.65
CA HIS A 12 0.13 -0.14 -4.50
C HIS A 12 1.05 -1.07 -3.68
N GLY A 13 0.53 -2.23 -3.29
CA GLY A 13 1.26 -3.24 -2.53
C GLY A 13 1.98 -4.27 -3.39
N HIS A 14 2.48 -5.31 -2.74
CA HIS A 14 3.14 -6.45 -3.38
C HIS A 14 2.12 -7.39 -4.04
N GLY A 15 2.49 -7.96 -5.19
CA GLY A 15 1.69 -8.95 -5.93
C GLY A 15 0.48 -8.37 -6.67
N ILE A 16 0.42 -7.07 -6.80
CA ILE A 16 -0.57 -6.29 -7.55
C ILE A 16 0.16 -5.16 -8.31
N ASP A 17 -0.56 -4.41 -9.13
CA ASP A 17 -0.07 -3.22 -9.84
C ASP A 17 -0.98 -2.00 -9.60
N ASP A 18 -0.72 -0.90 -10.31
CA ASP A 18 -1.45 0.36 -10.18
C ASP A 18 -2.92 0.28 -10.58
N THR A 19 -3.35 -0.72 -11.35
CA THR A 19 -4.75 -0.92 -11.74
C THR A 19 -5.65 -1.26 -10.55
N ILE A 20 -5.08 -1.65 -9.40
CA ILE A 20 -5.83 -1.92 -8.18
C ILE A 20 -6.63 -0.70 -7.69
N TRP A 21 -6.24 0.50 -8.11
CA TRP A 21 -6.86 1.76 -7.76
C TRP A 21 -7.99 2.20 -8.71
N ASP A 22 -8.23 1.48 -9.83
CA ASP A 22 -9.20 1.87 -10.86
C ASP A 22 -10.61 2.08 -10.31
N SER A 23 -10.99 1.30 -9.29
CA SER A 23 -12.29 1.44 -8.63
C SER A 23 -12.51 2.77 -7.91
N LEU A 24 -11.43 3.53 -7.66
CA LEU A 24 -11.48 4.82 -6.96
C LEU A 24 -11.42 6.02 -7.91
N ASP A 25 -11.07 5.82 -9.19
CA ASP A 25 -10.76 6.89 -10.13
C ASP A 25 -11.88 7.92 -10.29
N ALA A 26 -13.10 7.45 -10.55
CA ALA A 26 -14.25 8.35 -10.76
C ALA A 26 -14.57 9.22 -9.54
N ALA A 27 -14.28 8.73 -8.32
CA ALA A 27 -14.63 9.41 -7.09
C ALA A 27 -13.52 10.37 -6.58
N ILE A 28 -12.26 10.17 -7.02
CA ILE A 28 -11.10 10.94 -6.53
C ILE A 28 -10.59 11.94 -7.57
N ASN A 29 -10.56 11.60 -8.85
CA ASN A 29 -9.95 12.40 -9.91
C ASN A 29 -10.59 13.77 -10.14
N ASP A 30 -11.86 13.96 -9.78
CA ASP A 30 -12.54 15.25 -9.95
C ASP A 30 -11.99 16.34 -9.03
N THR A 31 -11.37 15.96 -7.91
CA THR A 31 -10.93 16.88 -6.86
C THR A 31 -9.42 17.03 -6.74
N HIS A 32 -8.65 16.01 -7.15
CA HIS A 32 -7.20 15.97 -6.98
C HIS A 32 -6.50 15.53 -8.27
N THR A 33 -5.21 15.83 -8.38
CA THR A 33 -4.33 15.18 -9.37
C THR A 33 -3.86 13.86 -8.80
N VAL A 34 -4.36 12.74 -9.33
CA VAL A 34 -4.00 11.40 -8.84
C VAL A 34 -2.85 10.84 -9.65
N VAL A 35 -1.83 10.35 -8.96
CA VAL A 35 -0.64 9.72 -9.52
C VAL A 35 -0.51 8.32 -8.92
N ARG A 36 -0.37 7.32 -9.77
CA ARG A 36 -0.33 5.90 -9.39
C ARG A 36 0.94 5.25 -9.97
N PRO A 37 2.09 5.37 -9.29
CA PRO A 37 3.31 4.73 -9.76
C PRO A 37 3.16 3.20 -9.73
N ASN A 38 3.52 2.54 -10.82
CA ASN A 38 3.56 1.08 -10.86
C ASN A 38 4.90 0.57 -10.33
N ILE A 39 4.96 0.24 -9.04
CA ILE A 39 6.19 -0.24 -8.40
C ILE A 39 6.58 -1.67 -8.82
N SER A 40 5.70 -2.42 -9.47
CA SER A 40 6.05 -3.73 -10.05
C SER A 40 7.06 -3.62 -11.20
N LEU A 41 7.22 -2.43 -11.75
CA LEU A 41 8.23 -2.12 -12.78
C LEU A 41 9.60 -1.74 -12.20
N PHE A 42 9.73 -1.54 -10.89
CA PHE A 42 10.99 -1.20 -10.22
C PHE A 42 11.81 -2.47 -9.90
N THR A 43 12.09 -3.24 -10.93
CA THR A 43 12.66 -4.60 -10.81
C THR A 43 14.09 -4.65 -10.31
N SER A 44 14.83 -3.53 -10.35
CA SER A 44 16.20 -3.44 -9.82
C SER A 44 16.27 -3.24 -8.30
N CYS A 45 15.16 -2.89 -7.65
CA CYS A 45 15.12 -2.58 -6.23
C CYS A 45 15.13 -3.85 -5.38
N GLN A 46 15.97 -3.89 -4.34
CA GLN A 46 16.10 -5.01 -3.39
C GLN A 46 15.80 -4.59 -1.94
N THR A 47 15.65 -3.29 -1.69
CA THR A 47 15.32 -2.72 -0.38
C THR A 47 14.21 -1.69 -0.50
N VAL A 48 13.44 -1.46 0.58
CA VAL A 48 12.38 -0.44 0.57
C VAL A 48 12.94 0.97 0.38
N GLU A 49 14.19 1.19 0.74
CA GLU A 49 14.94 2.43 0.52
C GLU A 49 15.20 2.68 -0.98
N GLU A 50 15.60 1.65 -1.71
CA GLU A 50 15.80 1.74 -3.17
C GLU A 50 14.48 2.00 -3.90
N TYR A 51 13.37 1.36 -3.46
CA TYR A 51 12.04 1.69 -3.97
C TYR A 51 11.63 3.14 -3.67
N ALA A 52 11.97 3.66 -2.48
CA ALA A 52 11.71 5.06 -2.13
C ALA A 52 12.54 6.03 -3.00
N ASP A 53 13.81 5.70 -3.30
CA ASP A 53 14.67 6.49 -4.19
C ASP A 53 14.14 6.48 -5.64
N GLU A 54 13.64 5.33 -6.10
CA GLU A 54 13.02 5.22 -7.43
C GLU A 54 11.71 6.02 -7.50
N LEU A 55 10.87 5.94 -6.46
CA LEU A 55 9.67 6.76 -6.35
C LEU A 55 10.02 8.26 -6.37
N HIS A 56 11.06 8.68 -5.64
CA HIS A 56 11.53 10.07 -5.66
C HIS A 56 11.94 10.51 -7.07
N ARG A 57 12.70 9.68 -7.80
CA ARG A 57 13.06 9.96 -9.20
C ARG A 57 11.84 10.06 -10.10
N PHE A 58 10.89 9.15 -9.96
CA PHE A 58 9.63 9.17 -10.70
C PHE A 58 8.87 10.47 -10.49
N LEU A 59 8.68 10.89 -9.23
CA LEU A 59 7.94 12.12 -8.90
C LEU A 59 8.68 13.37 -9.38
N THR A 60 10.00 13.39 -9.24
CA THR A 60 10.84 14.53 -9.72
C THR A 60 10.77 14.66 -11.25
N ASN A 61 10.85 13.56 -11.98
CA ASN A 61 10.73 13.55 -13.45
C ASN A 61 9.32 13.98 -13.92
N ALA A 62 8.31 13.72 -13.10
CA ALA A 62 6.94 14.20 -13.33
C ALA A 62 6.71 15.67 -12.88
N ASN A 63 7.75 16.37 -12.43
CA ASN A 63 7.70 17.73 -11.87
C ASN A 63 6.77 17.86 -10.64
N ILE A 64 6.60 16.80 -9.85
CA ILE A 64 5.82 16.80 -8.62
C ILE A 64 6.74 17.18 -7.47
N GLN A 65 6.55 18.39 -6.93
CA GLN A 65 7.36 18.90 -5.82
C GLN A 65 6.73 18.62 -4.46
N LYS A 66 5.41 18.51 -4.40
CA LYS A 66 4.64 18.25 -3.17
C LYS A 66 3.52 17.26 -3.45
N CYS A 67 3.29 16.36 -2.51
CA CYS A 67 2.20 15.39 -2.63
C CYS A 67 1.72 14.88 -1.25
N THR A 68 0.51 14.36 -1.25
CA THR A 68 0.03 13.43 -0.22
C THR A 68 0.34 12.02 -0.68
N LEU A 69 1.03 11.23 0.14
CA LEU A 69 1.42 9.86 -0.19
C LEU A 69 0.64 8.86 0.66
N ILE A 70 -0.17 8.03 0.01
CA ILE A 70 -0.93 6.95 0.65
C ILE A 70 -0.43 5.62 0.09
N GLY A 71 0.16 4.81 0.97
CA GLY A 71 0.76 3.52 0.60
C GLY A 71 -0.06 2.33 1.12
N HIS A 72 -0.42 1.42 0.21
CA HIS A 72 -1.07 0.16 0.53
C HIS A 72 -0.03 -0.93 0.79
N SER A 73 -0.12 -1.64 1.92
CA SER A 73 0.71 -2.81 2.22
C SER A 73 2.21 -2.51 2.07
N MET A 74 2.94 -3.18 1.17
CA MET A 74 4.33 -2.87 0.84
C MET A 74 4.51 -1.40 0.40
N GLY A 75 3.54 -0.82 -0.30
CA GLY A 75 3.55 0.60 -0.64
C GLY A 75 3.64 1.50 0.59
N GLY A 76 3.05 1.10 1.72
CA GLY A 76 3.19 1.81 3.00
C GLY A 76 4.59 1.71 3.58
N TYR A 77 5.27 0.57 3.45
CA TYR A 77 6.69 0.44 3.88
C TYR A 77 7.61 1.34 3.06
N ILE A 78 7.37 1.39 1.74
CA ILE A 78 8.09 2.29 0.83
C ILE A 78 7.78 3.75 1.17
N SER A 79 6.52 4.07 1.47
CA SER A 79 6.10 5.43 1.85
C SER A 79 6.79 5.90 3.15
N LEU A 80 7.00 5.02 4.13
CA LEU A 80 7.74 5.34 5.34
C LEU A 80 9.23 5.57 5.06
N ALA A 81 9.86 4.76 4.20
CA ALA A 81 11.22 4.98 3.75
C ALA A 81 11.35 6.30 2.96
N PHE A 82 10.35 6.62 2.15
CA PHE A 82 10.27 7.90 1.44
C PHE A 82 10.13 9.08 2.42
N ALA A 83 9.26 8.97 3.41
CA ALA A 83 9.10 10.01 4.44
C ALA A 83 10.38 10.24 5.24
N GLU A 84 11.14 9.19 5.54
CA GLU A 84 12.44 9.30 6.24
C GLU A 84 13.46 10.12 5.45
N LYS A 85 13.50 9.99 4.12
CA LYS A 85 14.52 10.61 3.24
C LYS A 85 14.04 11.91 2.59
N TYR A 86 12.76 12.03 2.27
CA TYR A 86 12.19 13.06 1.40
C TYR A 86 10.96 13.73 2.02
N MET A 87 10.97 13.94 3.34
CA MET A 87 9.88 14.55 4.10
C MET A 87 9.40 15.87 3.49
N ASP A 88 10.33 16.66 2.96
CA ASP A 88 10.03 17.97 2.37
C ASP A 88 9.09 17.87 1.15
N MET A 89 8.96 16.73 0.51
CA MET A 89 8.01 16.51 -0.58
C MET A 89 6.60 16.16 -0.11
N LEU A 90 6.39 15.92 1.19
CA LEU A 90 5.11 15.48 1.72
C LEU A 90 4.30 16.64 2.31
N GLU A 91 2.99 16.62 2.02
CA GLU A 91 1.97 17.48 2.63
C GLU A 91 0.95 16.67 3.44
N GLY A 92 0.92 15.34 3.25
CA GLY A 92 0.08 14.41 3.94
C GLY A 92 0.57 12.97 3.76
N PHE A 93 0.10 12.07 4.62
CA PHE A 93 0.58 10.69 4.66
C PHE A 93 -0.52 9.72 5.10
N GLY A 94 -0.55 8.54 4.48
CA GLY A 94 -1.48 7.49 4.88
C GLY A 94 -0.90 6.09 4.76
N LEU A 95 -1.24 5.25 5.74
CA LEU A 95 -1.03 3.82 5.73
C LEU A 95 -2.37 3.11 5.44
N PHE A 96 -2.40 2.36 4.34
CA PHE A 96 -3.55 1.62 3.89
C PHE A 96 -3.26 0.11 4.02
N HIS A 97 -3.87 -0.56 4.97
CA HIS A 97 -3.58 -1.97 5.28
C HIS A 97 -2.07 -2.23 5.40
N SER A 98 -1.38 -1.41 6.18
CA SER A 98 0.07 -1.42 6.27
C SER A 98 0.55 -1.23 7.71
N THR A 99 1.85 -1.37 7.93
CA THR A 99 2.48 -1.26 9.25
C THR A 99 3.82 -0.53 9.17
N ALA A 100 4.29 0.03 10.29
CA ALA A 100 5.63 0.59 10.43
C ALA A 100 6.65 -0.39 11.05
N TYR A 101 6.19 -1.51 11.57
CA TYR A 101 7.04 -2.51 12.21
C TYR A 101 7.91 -3.29 11.20
N ALA A 102 9.11 -3.68 11.63
CA ALA A 102 9.91 -4.69 10.93
C ALA A 102 9.22 -6.07 10.96
N ASP A 103 9.60 -6.95 10.03
CA ASP A 103 9.25 -8.37 10.16
C ASP A 103 10.06 -9.00 11.29
N ASP A 104 9.41 -9.82 12.13
CA ASP A 104 10.06 -10.71 13.07
C ASP A 104 10.73 -11.91 12.34
N ASP A 105 11.47 -12.74 13.07
CA ASP A 105 12.20 -13.86 12.48
C ASP A 105 11.26 -14.90 11.85
N ALA A 106 10.08 -15.14 12.43
CA ALA A 106 9.08 -16.05 11.89
C ALA A 106 8.55 -15.54 10.54
N LYS A 107 8.25 -14.25 10.46
CA LYS A 107 7.76 -13.61 9.24
C LYS A 107 8.86 -13.52 8.17
N LYS A 108 10.12 -13.26 8.56
CA LYS A 108 11.27 -13.33 7.65
C LYS A 108 11.47 -14.73 7.07
N HIS A 109 11.31 -15.77 7.90
CA HIS A 109 11.36 -17.15 7.43
C HIS A 109 10.24 -17.46 6.44
N GLN A 110 9.00 -17.06 6.75
CA GLN A 110 7.86 -17.19 5.85
C GLN A 110 8.11 -16.48 4.51
N ARG A 111 8.70 -15.27 4.50
CA ARG A 111 9.10 -14.58 3.28
C ARG A 111 10.07 -15.39 2.43
N GLY A 112 11.05 -16.07 3.08
CA GLY A 112 11.96 -17.00 2.39
C GLY A 112 11.21 -18.13 1.69
N GLN A 113 10.24 -18.75 2.37
CA GLN A 113 9.40 -19.80 1.78
C GLN A 113 8.56 -19.28 0.59
N MET A 114 8.07 -18.04 0.66
CA MET A 114 7.34 -17.41 -0.44
C MET A 114 8.23 -17.21 -1.69
N ILE A 115 9.50 -16.85 -1.51
CA ILE A 115 10.48 -16.74 -2.61
C ILE A 115 10.69 -18.11 -3.27
N GLU A 116 10.87 -19.16 -2.47
CA GLU A 116 11.06 -20.52 -3.01
C GLU A 116 9.79 -21.03 -3.73
N LEU A 117 8.61 -20.69 -3.23
CA LEU A 117 7.34 -21.01 -3.92
C LEU A 117 7.26 -20.31 -5.28
N LEU A 118 7.62 -19.02 -5.35
CA LEU A 118 7.67 -18.27 -6.62
C LEU A 118 8.66 -18.88 -7.61
N ARG A 119 9.85 -19.26 -7.15
CA ARG A 119 10.87 -19.87 -7.99
C ARG A 119 10.45 -21.22 -8.55
N THR A 120 9.76 -22.02 -7.72
CA THR A 120 9.38 -23.40 -8.06
C THR A 120 8.11 -23.46 -8.91
N TYR A 121 7.11 -22.66 -8.58
CA TYR A 121 5.74 -22.80 -9.14
C TYR A 121 5.26 -21.59 -9.93
N GLY A 122 6.06 -20.50 -9.96
CA GLY A 122 5.75 -19.29 -10.71
C GLY A 122 4.68 -18.39 -10.09
N THR A 123 4.45 -17.25 -10.74
CA THR A 123 3.64 -16.16 -10.22
C THR A 123 2.16 -16.54 -10.05
N GLU A 124 1.57 -17.24 -11.02
CA GLU A 124 0.15 -17.61 -10.97
C GLU A 124 -0.16 -18.47 -9.73
N SER A 125 0.69 -19.49 -9.47
CA SER A 125 0.54 -20.36 -8.29
C SER A 125 0.70 -19.57 -6.99
N PHE A 126 1.64 -18.63 -6.95
CA PHE A 126 1.85 -17.74 -5.81
C PHE A 126 0.62 -16.85 -5.55
N VAL A 127 0.15 -16.12 -6.56
CA VAL A 127 -1.02 -15.24 -6.44
C VAL A 127 -2.26 -16.03 -6.05
N LYS A 128 -2.47 -17.22 -6.63
CA LYS A 128 -3.56 -18.11 -6.27
C LYS A 128 -3.51 -18.55 -4.81
N SER A 129 -2.33 -18.90 -4.30
CA SER A 129 -2.16 -19.33 -2.91
C SER A 129 -2.38 -18.21 -1.89
N THR A 130 -2.07 -16.96 -2.26
CA THR A 130 -2.20 -15.79 -1.38
C THR A 130 -3.57 -15.13 -1.45
N ALA A 131 -4.27 -15.20 -2.59
CA ALA A 131 -5.54 -14.51 -2.84
C ALA A 131 -6.61 -14.80 -1.78
N ALA A 132 -6.69 -16.03 -1.26
CA ALA A 132 -7.66 -16.39 -0.22
C ALA A 132 -7.50 -15.60 1.10
N ASN A 133 -6.30 -15.07 1.36
CA ASN A 133 -5.97 -14.29 2.55
C ASN A 133 -6.08 -12.78 2.35
N LEU A 134 -6.28 -12.32 1.11
CA LEU A 134 -6.35 -10.89 0.79
C LEU A 134 -7.72 -10.28 1.07
N PHE A 135 -8.78 -11.06 0.95
CA PHE A 135 -10.16 -10.54 1.01
C PHE A 135 -10.88 -11.01 2.27
N GLY A 136 -11.79 -10.17 2.77
CA GLY A 136 -12.70 -10.50 3.85
C GLY A 136 -13.66 -11.65 3.47
N ASP A 137 -14.16 -12.39 4.48
CA ASP A 137 -14.93 -13.61 4.24
C ASP A 137 -16.22 -13.33 3.47
N ARG A 138 -16.94 -12.25 3.82
CA ARG A 138 -18.16 -11.85 3.11
C ARG A 138 -17.89 -11.46 1.64
N TYR A 139 -16.78 -10.79 1.36
CA TYR A 139 -16.43 -10.41 -0.02
C TYR A 139 -16.15 -11.66 -0.87
N LYS A 140 -15.42 -12.62 -0.33
CA LYS A 140 -15.16 -13.91 -1.00
C LYS A 140 -16.42 -14.69 -1.32
N GLU A 141 -17.40 -14.67 -0.40
CA GLU A 141 -18.69 -15.33 -0.58
C GLU A 141 -19.53 -14.65 -1.67
N LEU A 142 -19.62 -13.32 -1.64
CA LEU A 142 -20.48 -12.56 -2.55
C LEU A 142 -19.87 -12.37 -3.95
N TYR A 143 -18.54 -12.33 -4.05
CA TYR A 143 -17.83 -11.98 -5.29
C TYR A 143 -16.72 -12.98 -5.67
N PRO A 144 -16.98 -14.29 -5.71
CA PRO A 144 -15.95 -15.29 -6.02
C PRO A 144 -15.32 -15.10 -7.41
N GLU A 145 -16.06 -14.55 -8.38
CA GLU A 145 -15.52 -14.27 -9.71
C GLU A 145 -14.50 -13.15 -9.69
N ARG A 146 -14.67 -12.14 -8.83
CA ARG A 146 -13.68 -11.06 -8.65
C ARG A 146 -12.35 -11.60 -8.12
N ILE A 147 -12.38 -12.64 -7.28
CA ILE A 147 -11.16 -13.31 -6.82
C ILE A 147 -10.46 -14.04 -7.98
N LYS A 148 -11.22 -14.69 -8.86
CA LYS A 148 -10.66 -15.34 -10.06
C LYS A 148 -10.08 -14.32 -11.03
N GLU A 149 -10.76 -13.19 -11.24
CA GLU A 149 -10.25 -12.07 -12.05
C GLU A 149 -8.94 -11.53 -11.48
N HIS A 150 -8.87 -11.32 -10.17
CA HIS A 150 -7.65 -10.90 -9.46
C HIS A 150 -6.49 -11.88 -9.72
N ILE A 151 -6.71 -13.19 -9.55
CA ILE A 151 -5.70 -14.21 -9.80
C ILE A 151 -5.27 -14.21 -11.28
N ALA A 152 -6.21 -14.14 -12.21
CA ALA A 152 -5.93 -14.17 -13.64
C ALA A 152 -5.17 -12.92 -14.12
N HIS A 153 -5.43 -11.76 -13.50
CA HIS A 153 -4.77 -10.51 -13.83
C HIS A 153 -3.35 -10.47 -13.25
N PHE A 154 -3.22 -10.56 -11.93
CA PHE A 154 -1.96 -10.39 -11.23
C PHE A 154 -1.05 -11.63 -11.27
N GLY A 155 -1.58 -12.80 -11.61
CA GLY A 155 -0.79 -14.01 -11.88
C GLY A 155 0.16 -13.91 -13.07
N LYS A 156 0.07 -12.82 -13.86
CA LYS A 156 0.95 -12.54 -15.01
C LYS A 156 2.12 -11.62 -14.68
N LEU A 157 2.18 -11.09 -13.46
CA LEU A 157 3.29 -10.22 -13.04
C LEU A 157 4.63 -10.96 -13.12
N PRO A 158 5.75 -10.26 -13.45
CA PRO A 158 7.07 -10.87 -13.49
C PRO A 158 7.48 -11.46 -12.15
N ALA A 159 7.92 -12.71 -12.12
CA ALA A 159 8.34 -13.39 -10.88
C ALA A 159 9.48 -12.65 -10.19
N GLU A 160 10.42 -12.10 -10.99
CA GLU A 160 11.57 -11.33 -10.50
C GLU A 160 11.12 -10.08 -9.71
N ALA A 161 10.09 -9.38 -10.18
CA ALA A 161 9.52 -8.22 -9.47
C ALA A 161 8.91 -8.63 -8.12
N LEU A 162 8.22 -9.78 -8.08
CA LEU A 162 7.65 -10.29 -6.83
C LEU A 162 8.75 -10.73 -5.85
N ILE A 163 9.79 -11.42 -6.34
CA ILE A 163 10.94 -11.84 -5.51
C ILE A 163 11.67 -10.62 -4.95
N ALA A 164 11.92 -9.60 -5.77
CA ALA A 164 12.53 -8.33 -5.34
C ALA A 164 11.69 -7.67 -4.23
N GLY A 165 10.38 -7.54 -4.41
CA GLY A 165 9.47 -7.00 -3.42
C GLY A 165 9.45 -7.79 -2.11
N ILE A 166 9.41 -9.14 -2.15
CA ILE A 166 9.49 -9.98 -0.94
C ILE A 166 10.82 -9.78 -0.22
N THR A 167 11.93 -9.68 -0.97
CA THR A 167 13.26 -9.45 -0.43
C THR A 167 13.31 -8.10 0.30
N ALA A 168 12.81 -7.04 -0.32
CA ALA A 168 12.73 -5.71 0.28
C ALA A 168 11.88 -5.70 1.57
N MET A 169 10.71 -6.35 1.53
CA MET A 169 9.84 -6.46 2.70
C MET A 169 10.50 -7.23 3.87
N ARG A 170 11.18 -8.34 3.57
CA ARG A 170 11.86 -9.17 4.58
C ARG A 170 12.93 -8.42 5.35
N ASN A 171 13.63 -7.55 4.67
CA ASN A 171 14.81 -6.87 5.21
C ASN A 171 14.50 -5.45 5.74
N ARG A 172 13.26 -4.98 5.64
CA ARG A 172 12.91 -3.63 6.06
C ARG A 172 13.17 -3.42 7.56
N PRO A 173 13.71 -2.27 7.96
CA PRO A 173 13.81 -1.89 9.36
C PRO A 173 12.46 -1.43 9.92
N ASP A 174 12.38 -1.35 11.26
CA ASP A 174 11.31 -0.68 11.97
C ASP A 174 11.36 0.83 11.69
N ARG A 175 10.18 1.43 11.42
CA ARG A 175 10.01 2.86 11.15
C ARG A 175 8.92 3.52 11.98
N THR A 176 8.65 2.96 13.16
CA THR A 176 7.69 3.56 14.11
C THR A 176 8.13 4.98 14.53
N ALA A 177 9.44 5.21 14.69
CA ALA A 177 9.99 6.53 14.98
C ALA A 177 9.74 7.54 13.84
N VAL A 178 9.86 7.11 12.58
CA VAL A 178 9.51 7.96 11.42
C VAL A 178 8.03 8.32 11.45
N LEU A 179 7.16 7.33 11.65
CA LEU A 179 5.71 7.53 11.74
C LEU A 179 5.36 8.54 12.85
N ALA A 180 5.97 8.42 14.02
CA ALA A 180 5.77 9.34 15.17
C ALA A 180 6.25 10.76 14.88
N SER A 181 7.23 10.95 14.01
CA SER A 181 7.83 12.24 13.69
C SER A 181 7.08 13.04 12.63
N LEU A 182 6.09 12.44 11.95
CA LEU A 182 5.37 13.10 10.86
C LEU A 182 4.68 14.39 11.33
N PRO A 183 4.87 15.53 10.62
CA PRO A 183 4.37 16.84 11.07
C PRO A 183 2.88 17.07 10.77
N PHE A 184 2.27 16.22 9.97
CA PHE A 184 0.87 16.28 9.54
C PHE A 184 0.04 15.11 10.11
N PRO A 185 -1.29 15.20 10.10
CA PRO A 185 -2.15 14.07 10.48
C PRO A 185 -1.92 12.85 9.58
N VAL A 186 -1.99 11.66 10.14
CA VAL A 186 -1.82 10.40 9.39
C VAL A 186 -3.16 9.72 9.17
N LEU A 187 -3.46 9.36 7.93
CA LEU A 187 -4.60 8.51 7.59
C LEU A 187 -4.24 7.04 7.81
N PHE A 188 -5.10 6.31 8.50
CA PHE A 188 -5.03 4.85 8.57
C PHE A 188 -6.30 4.25 7.98
N ILE A 189 -6.16 3.34 7.01
CA ILE A 189 -7.27 2.53 6.49
C ILE A 189 -7.01 1.09 6.89
N ILE A 190 -7.94 0.48 7.62
CA ILE A 190 -7.74 -0.73 8.38
C ILE A 190 -8.90 -1.70 8.15
N GLY A 191 -8.60 -2.96 7.83
CA GLY A 191 -9.59 -4.04 7.75
C GLY A 191 -9.53 -4.92 8.99
N MET A 192 -10.66 -5.18 9.63
CA MET A 192 -10.70 -6.06 10.80
C MET A 192 -10.51 -7.54 10.44
N GLN A 193 -10.71 -7.90 9.16
CA GLN A 193 -10.48 -9.25 8.65
C GLN A 193 -9.16 -9.39 7.87
N ASP A 194 -8.26 -8.41 7.99
CA ASP A 194 -6.93 -8.45 7.37
C ASP A 194 -6.06 -9.54 8.03
N LYS A 195 -5.74 -10.58 7.26
CA LYS A 195 -4.92 -11.71 7.72
C LYS A 195 -3.42 -11.47 7.58
N LEU A 196 -3.02 -10.39 6.88
CA LEU A 196 -1.61 -10.06 6.64
C LEU A 196 -1.09 -9.01 7.63
N ILE A 197 -1.92 -8.03 7.94
CA ILE A 197 -1.63 -6.93 8.87
C ILE A 197 -2.68 -6.95 9.98
N PRO A 198 -2.34 -7.48 11.17
CA PRO A 198 -3.29 -7.62 12.28
C PRO A 198 -3.89 -6.26 12.69
N PHE A 199 -5.22 -6.25 12.86
CA PHE A 199 -5.99 -5.05 13.22
C PHE A 199 -5.43 -4.37 14.48
N GLU A 200 -5.17 -5.15 15.53
CA GLU A 200 -4.70 -4.66 16.83
C GLU A 200 -3.37 -3.91 16.69
N SER A 201 -2.46 -4.43 15.87
CA SER A 201 -1.15 -3.79 15.66
C SER A 201 -1.24 -2.45 14.94
N VAL A 202 -2.23 -2.28 14.06
CA VAL A 202 -2.43 -1.00 13.36
C VAL A 202 -3.14 0.02 14.24
N ILE A 203 -4.04 -0.42 15.13
CA ILE A 203 -4.66 0.47 16.13
C ILE A 203 -3.60 1.00 17.08
N GLU A 204 -2.68 0.15 17.55
CA GLU A 204 -1.53 0.58 18.35
C GLU A 204 -0.67 1.61 17.58
N LEU A 205 -0.35 1.34 16.30
CA LEU A 205 0.41 2.28 15.46
C LEU A 205 -0.29 3.63 15.28
N ALA A 206 -1.62 3.66 15.28
CA ALA A 206 -2.36 4.91 15.13
C ALA A 206 -2.20 5.86 16.34
N GLU A 207 -1.63 5.40 17.44
CA GLU A 207 -1.29 6.23 18.61
C GLU A 207 0.06 6.95 18.49
N PHE A 208 0.93 6.53 17.55
CA PHE A 208 2.27 7.11 17.39
C PHE A 208 2.29 8.53 16.80
N PRO A 209 1.53 8.84 15.73
CA PRO A 209 1.47 10.21 15.20
C PRO A 209 0.79 11.16 16.16
N LYS A 210 1.17 12.44 16.13
CA LYS A 210 0.50 13.50 16.92
C LYS A 210 -1.01 13.57 16.66
N LYS A 211 -1.44 13.18 15.47
CA LYS A 211 -2.84 13.14 15.06
C LYS A 211 -3.06 12.04 14.02
N SER A 212 -4.08 11.25 14.23
CA SER A 212 -4.45 10.13 13.36
C SER A 212 -5.91 10.19 12.96
N TYR A 213 -6.19 9.69 11.75
CA TYR A 213 -7.53 9.54 11.22
C TYR A 213 -7.75 8.08 10.81
N PRO A 214 -8.18 7.20 11.73
CA PRO A 214 -8.47 5.82 11.40
C PRO A 214 -9.81 5.67 10.70
N LEU A 215 -9.83 4.93 9.57
CA LEU A 215 -11.01 4.37 8.94
C LEU A 215 -10.96 2.86 9.11
N ILE A 216 -11.95 2.29 9.79
CA ILE A 216 -12.02 0.87 10.11
C ILE A 216 -13.14 0.22 9.31
N PHE A 217 -12.81 -0.84 8.57
CA PHE A 217 -13.76 -1.68 7.85
C PHE A 217 -13.96 -3.00 8.59
N ALA A 218 -15.11 -3.19 9.22
CA ALA A 218 -15.41 -4.39 10.01
C ALA A 218 -15.39 -5.69 9.19
N GLU A 219 -15.81 -5.63 7.92
CA GLU A 219 -15.97 -6.79 7.05
C GLU A 219 -14.94 -6.84 5.91
N ALA A 220 -13.94 -5.95 5.87
CA ALA A 220 -12.91 -5.99 4.85
C ALA A 220 -11.65 -6.71 5.33
N GLY A 221 -10.99 -7.39 4.39
CA GLY A 221 -9.66 -7.95 4.53
C GLY A 221 -8.59 -6.91 4.21
N HIS A 222 -7.63 -7.33 3.37
CA HIS A 222 -6.45 -6.54 2.98
C HIS A 222 -6.67 -5.63 1.77
N MET A 223 -7.83 -5.74 1.10
CA MET A 223 -8.09 -5.09 -0.19
C MET A 223 -9.24 -4.07 -0.10
N GLY A 224 -9.20 -3.19 0.91
CA GLY A 224 -10.27 -2.21 1.18
C GLY A 224 -10.62 -1.33 0.00
N MET A 225 -9.69 -1.03 -0.93
CA MET A 225 -9.94 -0.29 -2.16
C MET A 225 -10.86 -1.05 -3.13
N VAL A 226 -10.84 -2.39 -3.07
CA VAL A 226 -11.69 -3.26 -3.88
C VAL A 226 -12.96 -3.66 -3.14
N GLU A 227 -12.85 -3.94 -1.84
CA GLU A 227 -13.96 -4.43 -1.02
C GLU A 227 -14.94 -3.32 -0.62
N ARG A 228 -14.45 -2.09 -0.46
CA ARG A 228 -15.20 -0.91 0.02
C ARG A 228 -14.82 0.37 -0.75
N PRO A 229 -14.88 0.36 -2.11
CA PRO A 229 -14.34 1.46 -2.93
C PRO A 229 -14.95 2.82 -2.59
N ASP A 230 -16.27 2.92 -2.47
CA ASP A 230 -16.95 4.19 -2.19
C ASP A 230 -16.57 4.78 -0.83
N ALA A 231 -16.45 3.94 0.21
CA ALA A 231 -16.08 4.39 1.54
C ALA A 231 -14.61 4.79 1.59
N THR A 232 -13.75 4.06 0.88
CA THR A 232 -12.33 4.38 0.69
C THR A 232 -12.17 5.74 0.00
N ALA A 233 -12.83 5.96 -1.13
CA ALA A 233 -12.75 7.21 -1.87
C ALA A 233 -13.26 8.41 -1.05
N ARG A 234 -14.41 8.25 -0.37
CA ARG A 234 -14.94 9.31 0.52
C ARG A 234 -13.95 9.67 1.62
N MET A 235 -13.31 8.70 2.25
CA MET A 235 -12.34 8.96 3.32
C MET A 235 -11.08 9.63 2.80
N ILE A 236 -10.55 9.21 1.66
CA ILE A 236 -9.40 9.83 1.03
C ILE A 236 -9.73 11.30 0.69
N ASN A 237 -10.86 11.57 0.03
CA ASN A 237 -11.29 12.93 -0.29
C ASN A 237 -11.47 13.79 0.98
N TRP A 238 -12.09 13.23 2.02
CA TRP A 238 -12.23 13.92 3.29
C TRP A 238 -10.86 14.23 3.91
N TYR A 239 -9.95 13.27 3.95
CA TYR A 239 -8.59 13.47 4.47
C TYR A 239 -7.84 14.56 3.70
N MET A 240 -7.87 14.52 2.36
CA MET A 240 -7.27 15.54 1.50
C MET A 240 -7.81 16.95 1.76
N SER A 241 -9.05 17.07 2.26
CA SER A 241 -9.65 18.35 2.65
C SER A 241 -9.15 18.87 4.02
N LYS A 242 -8.46 18.05 4.82
CA LYS A 242 -7.99 18.36 6.18
C LYS A 242 -6.50 18.71 6.27
N ILE A 243 -5.76 18.48 5.19
CA ILE A 243 -4.33 18.76 5.07
C ILE A 243 -4.07 19.93 4.14
#